data_4b4665130b08d77da0239ff67c18971c
#
_entry.id   4b4665130b08d77da0239ff67c18971c
#
_cell.length_a   1.000
_cell.length_b   1.000
_cell.length_c   1.000
_cell.angle_alpha   90.00
_cell.angle_beta   90.00
_cell.angle_gamma   90.00
#
_symmetry.space_group_name_H-M   'P 1'
#
loop_
_entity.id
_entity.type
_entity.pdbx_description
1 polymer ?
#
loop_
_entity_poly.entity_id
_entity_poly.type
_entity_poly.pdbx_seq_one_letter_code
_entity_poly.pdbx_strand_id
1 'polypeptide(L)'
;TCKDAMNMKDFIKSLELSLPELEKMGEIGFAEGMSRVFVNRLNSLDITKRPIHCSDVKREIIHIKDDNKWERDNANLDRLRKIIKQLTHKNILRVDDWKKANPGCTEYNSRKNDQYLRINMEAIGPVDDGEVKRDFGKIIRRVAESTTIDKKYL
;
A
#
# COMPACT_ATOMS: atom_id res chain seq x y z
N THR A 1 -1.83 -3.55 24.81
CA THR A 1 -2.28 -2.18 24.73
C THR A 1 -3.03 -1.83 23.45
N CYS A 2 -2.71 -2.46 22.34
CA CYS A 2 -3.48 -2.31 21.08
C CYS A 2 -4.42 -3.49 20.86
N LYS A 3 -5.16 -3.87 21.88
CA LYS A 3 -6.09 -5.01 21.84
C LYS A 3 -7.25 -4.77 20.89
N ASP A 4 -7.69 -3.52 20.76
CA ASP A 4 -8.82 -3.13 19.91
C ASP A 4 -8.40 -2.81 18.48
N ALA A 5 -7.14 -3.04 18.13
CA ALA A 5 -6.67 -2.82 16.77
C ALA A 5 -7.40 -3.76 15.81
N MET A 6 -7.68 -3.28 14.60
CA MET A 6 -8.29 -4.13 13.59
C MET A 6 -7.26 -5.16 13.07
N ASN A 7 -7.74 -6.26 12.55
CA ASN A 7 -6.89 -7.26 11.91
C ASN A 7 -6.43 -6.76 10.55
N MET A 8 -5.21 -7.13 10.16
CA MET A 8 -4.64 -6.73 8.86
C MET A 8 -5.54 -7.16 7.70
N LYS A 9 -6.12 -8.35 7.78
CA LYS A 9 -7.05 -8.85 6.77
C LYS A 9 -8.23 -7.91 6.56
N ASP A 10 -8.81 -7.40 7.65
CA ASP A 10 -9.94 -6.47 7.58
C ASP A 10 -9.50 -5.11 7.02
N PHE A 11 -8.30 -4.67 7.38
CA PHE A 11 -7.72 -3.43 6.85
C PHE A 11 -7.55 -3.52 5.32
N ILE A 12 -6.95 -4.60 4.83
CA ILE A 12 -6.77 -4.83 3.39
C ILE A 12 -8.13 -4.84 2.68
N LYS A 13 -9.11 -5.52 3.27
CA LYS A 13 -10.45 -5.64 2.70
C LYS A 13 -11.15 -4.28 2.61
N SER A 14 -10.95 -3.42 3.61
CA SER A 14 -11.56 -2.08 3.65
C SER A 14 -10.87 -1.05 2.76
N LEU A 15 -9.61 -1.31 2.39
CA LEU A 15 -8.83 -0.36 1.61
C LEU A 15 -9.27 -0.39 0.15
N GLU A 16 -9.84 0.70 -0.33
CA GLU A 16 -10.24 0.88 -1.71
C GLU A 16 -9.60 2.15 -2.26
N LEU A 17 -8.87 2.01 -3.35
CA LEU A 17 -8.22 3.14 -4.00
C LEU A 17 -9.27 3.99 -4.70
N SER A 18 -9.27 5.30 -4.46
CA SER A 18 -10.15 6.22 -5.20
C SER A 18 -9.61 6.42 -6.61
N LEU A 19 -10.48 6.85 -7.54
CA LEU A 19 -10.03 7.14 -8.91
C LEU A 19 -8.99 8.28 -8.95
N PRO A 20 -9.14 9.37 -8.19
CA PRO A 20 -8.08 10.39 -8.11
C PRO A 20 -6.76 9.86 -7.56
N GLU A 21 -6.79 8.95 -6.59
CA GLU A 21 -5.58 8.33 -6.06
C GLU A 21 -4.87 7.49 -7.13
N LEU A 22 -5.64 6.79 -7.95
CA LEU A 22 -5.12 6.01 -9.06
C LEU A 22 -4.47 6.91 -10.12
N GLU A 23 -5.11 8.03 -10.45
CA GLU A 23 -4.55 9.03 -11.36
C GLU A 23 -3.23 9.59 -10.82
N LYS A 24 -3.19 9.87 -9.52
CA LYS A 24 -1.98 10.37 -8.86
C LYS A 24 -0.85 9.33 -8.93
N MET A 25 -1.18 8.06 -8.75
CA MET A 25 -0.19 6.99 -8.88
C MET A 25 0.42 6.96 -10.29
N GLY A 26 -0.37 7.18 -11.33
CA GLY A 26 0.12 7.30 -12.69
C GLY A 26 1.08 8.47 -12.88
N GLU A 27 0.90 9.57 -12.16
CA GLU A 27 1.76 10.74 -12.22
C GLU A 27 3.06 10.58 -11.43
N ILE A 28 2.99 10.07 -10.20
CA ILE A 28 4.13 10.06 -9.26
C ILE A 28 4.83 8.71 -9.14
N GLY A 29 4.29 7.68 -9.78
CA GLY A 29 4.88 6.34 -9.79
C GLY A 29 4.31 5.41 -8.73
N PHE A 30 4.59 4.12 -8.90
CA PHE A 30 4.07 3.05 -8.06
C PHE A 30 4.48 3.19 -6.59
N ALA A 31 5.79 3.30 -6.33
CA ALA A 31 6.30 3.30 -4.95
C ALA A 31 5.75 4.47 -4.14
N GLU A 32 5.81 5.68 -4.71
CA GLU A 32 5.30 6.88 -4.03
C GLU A 32 3.78 6.83 -3.90
N GLY A 33 3.07 6.41 -4.95
CA GLY A 33 1.61 6.29 -4.94
C GLY A 33 1.12 5.31 -3.90
N MET A 34 1.71 4.10 -3.86
CA MET A 34 1.36 3.08 -2.87
C MET A 34 1.67 3.52 -1.45
N SER A 35 2.83 4.16 -1.26
CA SER A 35 3.22 4.68 0.05
C SER A 35 2.19 5.67 0.57
N ARG A 36 1.76 6.61 -0.26
CA ARG A 36 0.77 7.62 0.14
C ARG A 36 -0.57 6.99 0.52
N VAL A 37 -1.06 6.06 -0.30
CA VAL A 37 -2.34 5.40 -0.03
C VAL A 37 -2.28 4.62 1.27
N PHE A 38 -1.25 3.80 1.44
CA PHE A 38 -1.09 2.96 2.62
C PHE A 38 -0.97 3.82 3.89
N VAL A 39 -0.08 4.80 3.86
CA VAL A 39 0.16 5.69 5.01
C VAL A 39 -1.08 6.52 5.34
N ASN A 40 -1.75 7.07 4.33
CA ASN A 40 -2.96 7.87 4.56
C ASN A 40 -4.08 7.04 5.19
N ARG A 41 -4.27 5.80 4.77
CA ARG A 41 -5.28 4.92 5.36
C ARG A 41 -4.94 4.56 6.81
N LEU A 42 -3.66 4.29 7.10
CA LEU A 42 -3.21 4.04 8.47
C LEU A 42 -3.40 5.27 9.34
N ASN A 43 -3.01 6.45 8.84
CA ASN A 43 -3.12 7.71 9.59
C ASN A 43 -4.58 8.12 9.85
N SER A 44 -5.52 7.64 9.05
CA SER A 44 -6.95 7.89 9.28
C SER A 44 -7.50 7.12 10.49
N LEU A 45 -6.75 6.13 10.96
CA LEU A 45 -7.11 5.34 12.14
C LEU A 45 -6.37 5.86 13.36
N ASP A 46 -7.02 5.80 14.53
CA ASP A 46 -6.32 6.03 15.80
C ASP A 46 -5.16 5.04 15.93
N ILE A 47 -4.08 5.46 16.56
CA ILE A 47 -2.88 4.62 16.74
C ILE A 47 -3.24 3.25 17.31
N THR A 48 -4.16 3.22 18.27
CA THR A 48 -4.58 1.97 18.94
C THR A 48 -5.40 1.05 18.02
N LYS A 49 -5.89 1.57 16.91
CA LYS A 49 -6.73 0.80 15.97
C LYS A 49 -5.95 0.27 14.76
N ARG A 50 -4.74 0.74 14.56
CA ARG A 50 -3.93 0.36 13.39
C ARG A 50 -3.48 -1.09 13.49
N PRO A 51 -3.55 -1.86 12.39
CA PRO A 51 -3.16 -3.28 12.39
C PRO A 51 -1.66 -3.54 12.26
N ILE A 52 -0.85 -2.48 12.22
CA ILE A 52 0.59 -2.57 12.03
C ILE A 52 1.30 -1.51 12.87
N HIS A 53 2.41 -1.90 13.48
CA HIS A 53 3.28 -1.01 14.22
C HIS A 53 4.75 -1.34 13.97
N CYS A 54 5.58 -0.31 14.01
CA CYS A 54 7.03 -0.43 13.90
C CYS A 54 7.65 -0.09 15.25
N SER A 55 8.45 -0.99 15.82
CA SER A 55 9.14 -0.76 17.09
C SER A 55 10.58 -0.28 16.93
N ASP A 56 11.15 -0.42 15.73
CA ASP A 56 12.50 0.02 15.43
C ASP A 56 12.60 0.32 13.93
N VAL A 57 12.65 1.61 13.58
CA VAL A 57 12.66 2.06 12.18
C VAL A 57 13.96 1.63 11.48
N LYS A 58 15.10 1.78 12.15
CA LYS A 58 16.39 1.45 11.53
C LYS A 58 16.51 -0.02 11.18
N ARG A 59 16.01 -0.88 12.05
CA ARG A 59 16.03 -2.34 11.86
C ARG A 59 14.79 -2.84 11.14
N GLU A 60 13.81 -1.95 10.90
CA GLU A 60 12.54 -2.29 10.28
C GLU A 60 11.86 -3.47 10.99
N ILE A 61 11.71 -3.33 12.31
CA ILE A 61 11.01 -4.33 13.11
C ILE A 61 9.52 -4.03 13.08
N ILE A 62 8.78 -4.85 12.39
CA ILE A 62 7.36 -4.67 12.12
C ILE A 62 6.53 -5.71 12.87
N HIS A 63 5.45 -5.25 13.49
CA HIS A 63 4.47 -6.09 14.16
C HIS A 63 3.13 -5.94 13.45
N ILE A 64 2.49 -7.05 13.18
CA ILE A 64 1.22 -7.10 12.42
C ILE A 64 0.20 -7.85 13.26
N LYS A 65 -1.02 -7.29 13.36
CA LYS A 65 -2.14 -7.99 13.98
C LYS A 65 -2.95 -8.68 12.90
N ASP A 66 -3.12 -9.98 13.06
CA ASP A 66 -4.05 -10.76 12.25
C ASP A 66 -4.57 -11.94 13.08
N ASP A 67 -5.77 -12.44 12.75
CA ASP A 67 -6.44 -13.46 13.53
C ASP A 67 -6.47 -13.16 15.05
N ASN A 68 -6.66 -11.87 15.37
CA ASN A 68 -6.68 -11.33 16.74
C ASN A 68 -5.38 -11.49 17.53
N LYS A 69 -4.27 -11.70 16.84
CA LYS A 69 -2.94 -11.87 17.45
C LYS A 69 -1.94 -10.90 16.85
N TRP A 70 -1.14 -10.28 17.71
CA TRP A 70 0.02 -9.51 17.30
C TRP A 70 1.22 -10.44 17.13
N GLU A 71 1.86 -10.39 15.97
CA GLU A 71 3.06 -11.15 15.68
C GLU A 71 4.10 -10.26 15.01
N ARG A 72 5.35 -10.46 15.38
CA ARG A 72 6.48 -9.80 14.73
C ARG A 72 6.71 -10.47 13.37
N ASP A 73 6.85 -9.66 12.32
CA ASP A 73 7.22 -10.16 11.00
C ASP A 73 8.68 -10.63 11.02
N ASN A 74 9.05 -11.52 10.10
CA ASN A 74 10.43 -11.99 10.03
C ASN A 74 11.38 -10.89 9.53
N ALA A 75 12.69 -11.15 9.59
CA ALA A 75 13.70 -10.18 9.19
C ALA A 75 13.56 -9.74 7.73
N ASN A 76 13.07 -10.62 6.88
CA ASN A 76 12.85 -10.33 5.46
C ASN A 76 11.53 -9.63 5.17
N LEU A 77 10.68 -9.45 6.19
CA LEU A 77 9.37 -8.80 6.10
C LEU A 77 8.43 -9.48 5.09
N ASP A 78 8.43 -10.80 5.09
CA ASP A 78 7.65 -11.60 4.13
C ASP A 78 6.15 -11.32 4.21
N ARG A 79 5.62 -11.15 5.43
CA ARG A 79 4.19 -10.85 5.61
C ARG A 79 3.84 -9.46 5.07
N LEU A 80 4.66 -8.45 5.38
CA LEU A 80 4.43 -7.09 4.90
C LEU A 80 4.55 -7.03 3.36
N ARG A 81 5.52 -7.73 2.79
CA ARG A 81 5.68 -7.81 1.34
C ARG A 81 4.47 -8.44 0.66
N LYS A 82 3.91 -9.48 1.28
CA LYS A 82 2.69 -10.13 0.79
C LYS A 82 1.50 -9.17 0.85
N ILE A 83 1.39 -8.39 1.92
CA ILE A 83 0.35 -7.38 2.06
C ILE A 83 0.44 -6.34 0.93
N ILE A 84 1.64 -5.86 0.64
CA ILE A 84 1.87 -4.91 -0.46
C ILE A 84 1.42 -5.51 -1.79
N LYS A 85 1.73 -6.78 -2.03
CA LYS A 85 1.27 -7.49 -3.24
C LYS A 85 -0.25 -7.56 -3.33
N GLN A 86 -0.92 -7.86 -2.21
CA GLN A 86 -2.38 -7.91 -2.16
C GLN A 86 -3.00 -6.56 -2.45
N LEU A 87 -2.44 -5.48 -1.90
CA LEU A 87 -2.89 -4.12 -2.18
C LEU A 87 -2.66 -3.73 -3.64
N THR A 88 -1.52 -4.14 -4.20
CA THR A 88 -1.21 -3.90 -5.62
C THR A 88 -2.25 -4.57 -6.53
N HIS A 89 -2.64 -5.80 -6.18
CA HIS A 89 -3.66 -6.51 -6.95
C HIS A 89 -5.01 -5.77 -6.94
N LYS A 90 -5.38 -5.17 -5.83
CA LYS A 90 -6.60 -4.36 -5.74
C LYS A 90 -6.52 -3.14 -6.66
N ASN A 91 -5.34 -2.53 -6.81
CA ASN A 91 -5.15 -1.42 -7.73
C ASN A 91 -5.43 -1.83 -9.17
N ILE A 92 -4.96 -3.01 -9.57
CA ILE A 92 -5.16 -3.53 -10.94
C ILE A 92 -6.66 -3.65 -11.24
N LEU A 93 -7.42 -4.19 -10.29
CA LEU A 93 -8.87 -4.31 -10.43
C LEU A 93 -9.54 -2.93 -10.54
N ARG A 94 -9.01 -1.93 -9.85
CA ARG A 94 -9.56 -0.58 -9.85
C ARG A 94 -9.33 0.16 -11.18
N VAL A 95 -8.29 -0.21 -11.93
CA VAL A 95 -8.01 0.36 -13.26
C VAL A 95 -9.21 0.18 -14.20
N ASP A 96 -9.89 -0.95 -14.13
CA ASP A 96 -11.06 -1.20 -14.96
C ASP A 96 -12.18 -0.18 -14.66
N ASP A 97 -12.39 0.15 -13.40
CA ASP A 97 -13.38 1.16 -12.99
C ASP A 97 -13.00 2.54 -13.53
N TRP A 98 -11.71 2.89 -13.49
CA TRP A 98 -11.23 4.15 -14.04
C TRP A 98 -11.49 4.21 -15.55
N LYS A 99 -11.22 3.12 -16.25
CA LYS A 99 -11.46 3.02 -17.69
C LYS A 99 -12.94 3.26 -18.02
N LYS A 100 -13.86 2.67 -17.26
CA LYS A 100 -15.28 2.86 -17.44
C LYS A 100 -15.73 4.31 -17.19
N ALA A 101 -15.09 4.97 -16.21
CA ALA A 101 -15.39 6.37 -15.88
C ALA A 101 -14.77 7.37 -16.86
N ASN A 102 -13.83 6.93 -17.71
CA ASN A 102 -13.12 7.78 -18.66
C ASN A 102 -13.26 7.25 -20.09
N PRO A 103 -14.44 7.37 -20.71
CA PRO A 103 -14.63 6.96 -22.10
C PRO A 103 -13.65 7.70 -23.02
N GLY A 104 -13.14 7.00 -24.02
CA GLY A 104 -12.14 7.58 -24.92
C GLY A 104 -10.70 7.37 -24.47
N CYS A 105 -10.49 6.78 -23.30
CA CYS A 105 -9.12 6.53 -22.79
C CYS A 105 -8.36 5.51 -23.65
N THR A 106 -9.05 4.76 -24.50
CA THR A 106 -8.44 3.83 -25.45
C THR A 106 -8.21 4.43 -26.83
N GLU A 107 -8.60 5.68 -27.06
CA GLU A 107 -8.39 6.37 -28.31
C GLU A 107 -6.91 6.71 -28.49
N TYR A 108 -6.32 6.22 -29.57
CA TYR A 108 -4.89 6.43 -29.87
C TYR A 108 -4.55 7.92 -29.92
N ASN A 109 -3.41 8.28 -29.32
CA ASN A 109 -2.87 9.66 -29.27
C ASN A 109 -3.75 10.69 -28.57
N SER A 110 -4.71 10.26 -27.75
CA SER A 110 -5.47 11.20 -26.93
C SER A 110 -4.77 11.43 -25.59
N ARG A 111 -5.06 12.57 -24.94
CA ARG A 111 -4.58 12.87 -23.58
C ARG A 111 -5.07 11.80 -22.58
N LYS A 112 -6.31 11.36 -22.72
CA LYS A 112 -6.89 10.29 -21.90
C LYS A 112 -6.17 8.96 -22.10
N ASN A 113 -5.75 8.68 -23.32
CA ASN A 113 -4.98 7.46 -23.61
C ASN A 113 -3.61 7.50 -22.93
N ASP A 114 -2.91 8.63 -22.98
CA ASP A 114 -1.63 8.80 -22.30
C ASP A 114 -1.77 8.58 -20.80
N GLN A 115 -2.81 9.15 -20.20
CA GLN A 115 -3.12 9.01 -18.80
C GLN A 115 -3.42 7.53 -18.46
N TYR A 116 -4.23 6.87 -19.27
CA TYR A 116 -4.57 5.47 -19.12
C TYR A 116 -3.33 4.58 -19.14
N LEU A 117 -2.42 4.80 -20.09
CA LEU A 117 -1.19 4.01 -20.21
C LEU A 117 -0.30 4.17 -18.98
N ARG A 118 -0.17 5.39 -18.46
CA ARG A 118 0.60 5.65 -17.24
C ARG A 118 -0.02 4.97 -16.02
N ILE A 119 -1.33 5.10 -15.84
CA ILE A 119 -2.06 4.48 -14.74
C ILE A 119 -1.88 2.96 -14.81
N ASN A 120 -2.08 2.38 -15.98
CA ASN A 120 -1.97 0.94 -16.16
C ASN A 120 -0.57 0.43 -15.82
N MET A 121 0.46 1.12 -16.28
CA MET A 121 1.85 0.76 -16.00
C MET A 121 2.17 0.85 -14.51
N GLU A 122 1.81 1.96 -13.86
CA GLU A 122 2.16 2.20 -12.47
C GLU A 122 1.31 1.38 -11.49
N ALA A 123 0.04 1.12 -11.81
CA ALA A 123 -0.82 0.31 -10.95
C ALA A 123 -0.38 -1.16 -10.88
N ILE A 124 0.18 -1.68 -11.96
CA ILE A 124 0.73 -3.05 -11.99
C ILE A 124 1.97 -3.15 -11.10
N GLY A 125 2.75 -2.07 -11.04
CA GLY A 125 3.97 -2.03 -10.27
C GLY A 125 5.14 -2.73 -10.96
N PRO A 126 6.26 -2.86 -10.27
CA PRO A 126 7.47 -3.44 -10.85
C PRO A 126 7.34 -4.95 -11.05
N VAL A 127 7.96 -5.46 -12.09
CA VAL A 127 7.99 -6.90 -12.44
C VAL A 127 9.39 -7.47 -12.25
N ASP A 128 10.42 -6.69 -12.57
CA ASP A 128 11.80 -7.09 -12.38
C ASP A 128 12.14 -7.23 -10.89
N ASP A 129 12.83 -8.30 -10.49
CA ASP A 129 13.13 -8.57 -9.07
C ASP A 129 13.90 -7.44 -8.39
N GLY A 130 14.85 -6.82 -9.09
CA GLY A 130 15.59 -5.68 -8.55
C GLY A 130 14.73 -4.47 -8.30
N GLU A 131 13.82 -4.18 -9.22
CA GLU A 131 12.87 -3.08 -9.08
C GLU A 131 11.83 -3.35 -7.99
N VAL A 132 11.36 -4.59 -7.89
CA VAL A 132 10.44 -5.01 -6.82
C VAL A 132 11.12 -4.77 -5.46
N LYS A 133 12.35 -5.23 -5.31
CA LYS A 133 13.09 -5.05 -4.06
C LYS A 133 13.24 -3.57 -3.70
N ARG A 134 13.59 -2.74 -4.68
CA ARG A 134 13.77 -1.30 -4.50
C ARG A 134 12.46 -0.61 -4.13
N ASP A 135 11.41 -0.84 -4.91
CA ASP A 135 10.13 -0.16 -4.72
C ASP A 135 9.40 -0.62 -3.46
N PHE A 136 9.40 -1.92 -3.19
CA PHE A 136 8.82 -2.44 -1.96
C PHE A 136 9.61 -1.96 -0.74
N GLY A 137 10.94 -1.84 -0.87
CA GLY A 137 11.79 -1.28 0.18
C GLY A 137 11.41 0.16 0.53
N LYS A 138 11.10 0.98 -0.47
CA LYS A 138 10.64 2.36 -0.26
C LYS A 138 9.29 2.40 0.47
N ILE A 139 8.35 1.56 0.05
CA ILE A 139 7.03 1.48 0.68
C ILE A 139 7.17 1.04 2.14
N ILE A 140 7.96 0.00 2.38
CA ILE A 140 8.23 -0.52 3.72
C ILE A 140 8.79 0.56 4.63
N ARG A 141 9.78 1.32 4.15
CA ARG A 141 10.38 2.41 4.93
C ARG A 141 9.36 3.47 5.29
N ARG A 142 8.52 3.89 4.34
CA ARG A 142 7.48 4.89 4.59
C ARG A 142 6.46 4.39 5.60
N VAL A 143 6.05 3.14 5.49
CA VAL A 143 5.13 2.51 6.44
C VAL A 143 5.77 2.42 7.83
N ALA A 144 7.02 1.99 7.91
CA ALA A 144 7.75 1.91 9.18
C ALA A 144 7.83 3.27 9.88
N GLU A 145 8.21 4.31 9.13
CA GLU A 145 8.31 5.66 9.68
C GLU A 145 6.97 6.19 10.19
N SER A 146 5.87 5.89 9.50
CA SER A 146 4.55 6.38 9.87
C SER A 146 3.87 5.58 10.99
N THR A 147 4.36 4.40 11.30
CA THR A 147 3.76 3.49 12.30
C THR A 147 4.62 3.25 13.52
N THR A 148 5.64 4.08 13.71
CA THR A 148 6.55 3.96 14.86
C THR A 148 5.78 4.07 16.17
N ILE A 149 6.03 3.12 17.09
CA ILE A 149 5.42 3.07 18.41
C ILE A 149 6.47 2.58 19.42
N ASP A 150 6.37 3.07 20.67
CA ASP A 150 7.25 2.60 21.73
C ASP A 150 6.95 1.12 22.03
N LYS A 151 8.00 0.31 22.18
CA LYS A 151 7.89 -1.14 22.47
C LYS A 151 7.00 -1.46 23.64
N LYS A 152 6.93 -0.56 24.64
CA LYS A 152 6.08 -0.78 25.82
C LYS A 152 4.59 -0.88 25.49
N TYR A 153 4.17 -0.41 24.34
CA TYR A 153 2.77 -0.45 23.89
C TYR A 153 2.42 -1.67 23.03
N LEU A 154 3.39 -2.53 22.76
CA LEU A 154 3.18 -3.73 21.91
C LEU A 154 2.85 -4.99 22.70
#